data_a12a834908f2c0f5dadd069d6c1f03be
#
_entry.id   a12a834908f2c0f5dadd069d6c1f03be
#
_cell.length_a   1.000
_cell.length_b   1.000
_cell.length_c   1.000
_cell.angle_alpha   90.00
_cell.angle_beta   90.00
_cell.angle_gamma   90.00
#
_symmetry.space_group_name_H-M   'P 1'
#
loop_
_entity.id
_entity.type
_entity.pdbx_description
1 polymer ?
#
loop_
_entity_poly.entity_id
_entity_poly.type
_entity_poly.pdbx_seq_one_letter_code
_entity_poly.pdbx_strand_id
1 'polypeptide(L)'
;MPVRVNLDAGVLTLTLDRAPKRNALNAATIEGLHAGLERADLDAEVRVVVLRGAGKDFCAGADLDELLASADRSMAENEADAMRLGA
;
A
#
# COMPACT_ATOMS: atom_id res chain seq x y z
N MET A 1 -6.18 4.42 10.39
CA MET A 1 -5.87 3.51 9.28
C MET A 1 -4.89 4.17 8.32
N PRO A 2 -3.76 3.52 7.93
CA PRO A 2 -2.81 4.12 7.00
C PRO A 2 -3.32 4.20 5.56
N VAL A 3 -4.41 3.51 5.26
CA VAL A 3 -5.10 3.63 3.96
C VAL A 3 -6.56 3.92 4.22
N ARG A 4 -7.04 5.02 3.66
CA ARG A 4 -8.46 5.38 3.72
C ARG A 4 -9.13 4.92 2.42
N VAL A 5 -10.34 4.41 2.55
CA VAL A 5 -11.10 3.86 1.43
C VAL A 5 -12.41 4.62 1.28
N ASN A 6 -12.69 5.07 0.07
CA ASN A 6 -13.94 5.74 -0.24
C ASN A 6 -14.48 5.26 -1.58
N LEU A 7 -15.75 4.85 -1.60
CA LEU A 7 -16.44 4.47 -2.82
C LEU A 7 -17.55 5.48 -3.10
N ASP A 8 -17.48 6.11 -4.27
CA ASP A 8 -18.48 7.06 -4.71
C ASP A 8 -18.66 6.98 -6.23
N ALA A 9 -19.90 6.75 -6.65
CA ALA A 9 -20.28 6.71 -8.07
C ALA A 9 -19.39 5.77 -8.91
N GLY A 10 -19.04 4.62 -8.36
CA GLY A 10 -18.21 3.62 -9.04
C GLY A 10 -16.71 3.88 -8.95
N VAL A 11 -16.30 4.95 -8.30
CA VAL A 11 -14.89 5.29 -8.12
C VAL A 11 -14.46 4.89 -6.71
N LEU A 12 -13.57 3.92 -6.60
CA LEU A 12 -12.98 3.52 -5.33
C LEU A 12 -11.66 4.26 -5.16
N THR A 13 -11.60 5.17 -4.20
CA THR A 13 -10.40 5.94 -3.90
C THR A 13 -9.69 5.32 -2.70
N LEU A 14 -8.43 4.96 -2.91
CA LEU A 14 -7.55 4.48 -1.86
C LEU A 14 -6.54 5.59 -1.56
N THR A 15 -6.61 6.15 -0.37
CA THR A 15 -5.76 7.26 0.04
C THR A 15 -4.71 6.77 1.03
N LEU A 16 -3.43 6.92 0.66
CA LEU A 16 -2.33 6.68 1.58
C LEU A 16 -2.32 7.79 2.62
N ASP A 17 -2.51 7.44 3.89
CA ASP A 17 -2.69 8.41 4.97
C ASP A 17 -1.60 8.28 6.03
N ARG A 18 -0.36 8.50 5.62
CA ARG A 18 0.83 8.53 6.48
C ARG A 18 1.69 9.76 6.16
N ALA A 19 1.04 10.93 6.05
CA ALA A 19 1.73 12.18 5.70
C ALA A 19 2.99 12.46 6.53
N PRO A 20 3.01 12.22 7.86
CA PRO A 20 4.23 12.43 8.66
C PRO A 20 5.42 11.56 8.23
N LYS A 21 5.17 10.47 7.55
CA LYS A 21 6.19 9.58 6.99
C LYS A 21 6.22 9.66 5.46
N ARG A 22 5.70 10.74 4.89
CA ARG A 22 5.62 10.97 3.45
C ARG A 22 4.95 9.80 2.72
N ASN A 23 3.96 9.19 3.37
CA ASN A 23 3.20 8.05 2.86
C ASN A 23 4.08 6.83 2.51
N ALA A 24 5.18 6.65 3.25
CA ALA A 24 6.04 5.48 3.06
C ALA A 24 5.28 4.19 3.36
N LEU A 25 5.57 3.15 2.59
CA LEU A 25 4.87 1.87 2.67
C LEU A 25 5.44 1.01 3.80
N ASN A 26 4.66 0.83 4.85
CA ASN A 26 4.93 -0.17 5.87
C ASN A 26 3.99 -1.36 5.67
N ALA A 27 4.12 -2.39 6.51
CA ALA A 27 3.30 -3.61 6.38
C ALA A 27 1.81 -3.31 6.45
N ALA A 28 1.38 -2.47 7.38
CA ALA A 28 -0.03 -2.13 7.54
C ALA A 28 -0.57 -1.39 6.31
N THR A 29 0.22 -0.51 5.70
CA THR A 29 -0.15 0.21 4.48
C THR A 29 -0.31 -0.77 3.31
N ILE A 30 0.63 -1.68 3.17
CA ILE A 30 0.59 -2.69 2.10
C ILE A 30 -0.65 -3.58 2.27
N GLU A 31 -0.94 -4.02 3.49
CA GLU A 31 -2.15 -4.80 3.78
C GLU A 31 -3.42 -4.02 3.44
N GLY A 32 -3.46 -2.74 3.77
CA GLY A 32 -4.59 -1.87 3.45
C GLY A 32 -4.79 -1.72 1.95
N LEU A 33 -3.71 -1.58 1.18
CA LEU A 33 -3.78 -1.52 -0.28
C LEU A 33 -4.27 -2.84 -0.86
N HIS A 34 -3.76 -3.96 -0.36
CA HIS A 34 -4.21 -5.28 -0.79
C HIS A 34 -5.71 -5.46 -0.55
N ALA A 35 -6.19 -5.12 0.64
CA ALA A 35 -7.60 -5.22 0.97
C ALA A 35 -8.46 -4.36 0.05
N GLY A 36 -8.01 -3.13 -0.23
CA GLY A 36 -8.71 -2.22 -1.13
C GLY A 36 -8.77 -2.73 -2.57
N LEU A 37 -7.67 -3.24 -3.08
CA LEU A 37 -7.60 -3.79 -4.43
C LEU A 37 -8.43 -5.08 -4.56
N GLU A 38 -8.42 -5.92 -3.53
CA GLU A 38 -9.26 -7.11 -3.49
C GLU A 38 -10.74 -6.75 -3.50
N ARG A 39 -11.12 -5.74 -2.72
CA ARG A 39 -12.48 -5.23 -2.74
C ARG A 39 -12.87 -4.76 -4.14
N ALA A 40 -11.98 -4.04 -4.82
CA ALA A 40 -12.24 -3.56 -6.18
C ALA A 40 -12.47 -4.71 -7.15
N ASP A 41 -11.74 -5.81 -6.98
CA ASP A 41 -11.86 -6.99 -7.83
C ASP A 41 -13.19 -7.74 -7.60
N LEU A 42 -13.68 -7.75 -6.36
CA LEU A 42 -14.86 -8.50 -5.97
C LEU A 42 -16.15 -7.69 -6.02
N ASP A 43 -16.07 -6.38 -6.00
CA ASP A 43 -17.25 -5.50 -5.92
C ASP A 43 -17.63 -4.98 -7.32
N ALA A 44 -18.76 -5.45 -7.82
CA ALA A 44 -19.25 -5.08 -9.15
C ALA A 44 -19.58 -3.58 -9.28
N GLU A 45 -19.75 -2.86 -8.17
CA GLU A 45 -19.99 -1.42 -8.20
C GLU A 45 -18.71 -0.62 -8.47
N VAL A 46 -17.54 -1.21 -8.27
CA VAL A 46 -16.27 -0.54 -8.52
C VAL A 46 -15.94 -0.61 -10.00
N ARG A 47 -15.85 0.54 -10.65
CA ARG A 47 -15.48 0.67 -12.05
C ARG A 47 -14.06 1.17 -12.25
N VAL A 48 -13.61 2.01 -11.33
CA VAL A 48 -12.28 2.66 -11.40
C VAL A 48 -11.69 2.69 -10.02
N VAL A 49 -10.39 2.44 -9.93
CA VAL A 49 -9.63 2.60 -8.69
C VAL A 49 -8.71 3.80 -8.83
N VAL A 50 -8.76 4.70 -7.86
CA VAL A 50 -7.87 5.87 -7.79
C VAL A 50 -6.98 5.70 -6.57
N LEU A 51 -5.66 5.78 -6.79
CA LEU A 51 -4.69 5.80 -5.70
C LEU A 51 -4.21 7.23 -5.52
N ARG A 52 -4.21 7.70 -4.28
CA ARG A 52 -3.72 9.04 -3.97
C ARG A 52 -3.00 9.04 -2.63
N GLY A 53 -2.22 10.09 -2.40
CA GLY A 53 -1.55 10.31 -1.12
C GLY A 53 -2.11 11.53 -0.40
N ALA A 54 -2.29 11.42 0.91
CA ALA A 54 -2.62 12.56 1.74
C ALA A 54 -1.37 13.45 1.90
N GLY A 55 -1.58 14.76 1.99
CA GLY A 55 -0.49 15.72 2.15
C GLY A 55 0.24 16.01 0.85
N LYS A 56 1.53 16.32 0.94
CA LYS A 56 2.34 16.77 -0.19
C LYS A 56 2.81 15.65 -1.11
N ASP A 57 3.03 14.48 -0.54
CA ASP A 57 3.65 13.38 -1.27
C ASP A 57 2.63 12.31 -1.58
N PHE A 58 2.75 11.71 -2.75
CA PHE A 58 1.96 10.53 -3.06
C PHE A 58 2.47 9.35 -2.22
N CYS A 59 3.72 8.98 -2.40
CA CYS A 59 4.35 7.86 -1.70
C CYS A 59 5.86 8.01 -1.75
N ALA A 60 6.52 7.87 -0.61
CA ALA A 60 7.99 7.96 -0.53
C ALA A 60 8.67 6.60 -0.81
N GLY A 61 7.92 5.56 -1.11
CA GLY A 61 8.45 4.22 -1.33
C GLY A 61 8.39 3.37 -0.07
N ALA A 62 9.24 2.36 0.03
CA ALA A 62 9.24 1.47 1.18
C ALA A 62 9.62 2.22 2.46
N ASP A 63 8.99 1.84 3.58
CA ASP A 63 9.34 2.36 4.89
C ASP A 63 10.71 1.84 5.28
N LEU A 64 11.66 2.74 5.50
CA LEU A 64 13.04 2.35 5.79
C LEU A 64 13.15 1.57 7.10
N ASP A 65 12.39 1.95 8.12
CA ASP A 65 12.41 1.24 9.40
C ASP A 65 11.93 -0.19 9.23
N GLU A 66 10.88 -0.40 8.43
CA GLU A 66 10.38 -1.73 8.10
C GLU A 66 11.40 -2.52 7.30
N LEU A 67 12.08 -1.87 6.36
CA LEU A 67 13.10 -2.51 5.55
C LEU A 67 14.27 -2.97 6.43
N LEU A 68 14.70 -2.13 7.36
CA LEU A 68 15.79 -2.48 8.29
C LEU A 68 15.37 -3.61 9.23
N ALA A 69 14.13 -3.60 9.73
CA ALA A 69 13.61 -4.70 10.54
C ALA A 69 13.56 -5.99 9.72
N SER A 70 13.21 -5.90 8.45
CA SER A 70 13.17 -7.03 7.53
C SER A 70 14.55 -7.64 7.28
N ALA A 71 15.61 -6.82 7.33
CA ALA A 71 16.99 -7.30 7.13
C ALA A 71 17.45 -8.24 8.24
N ASP A 72 16.80 -8.18 9.41
CA ASP A 72 17.10 -9.08 10.54
C ASP A 72 16.43 -10.45 10.38
N ARG A 73 15.60 -10.62 9.37
CA ARG A 73 14.95 -11.91 9.07
C ARG A 73 15.88 -12.80 8.24
N SER A 74 15.43 -14.01 7.94
CA SER A 74 16.25 -14.91 7.15
C SER A 74 16.52 -14.33 5.75
N MET A 75 17.73 -14.53 5.26
CA MET A 75 18.13 -14.11 3.91
C MET A 75 17.22 -14.73 2.85
N ALA A 76 16.82 -15.97 3.04
CA ALA A 76 15.95 -16.68 2.10
C ALA A 76 14.60 -16.00 1.94
N GLU A 77 14.00 -15.52 3.04
CA GLU A 77 12.73 -14.77 2.98
C GLU A 77 12.90 -13.47 2.22
N ASN A 78 13.95 -12.72 2.51
CA ASN A 78 14.23 -11.46 1.86
C ASN A 78 14.48 -11.63 0.37
N GLU A 79 15.22 -12.64 -0.02
CA GLU A 79 15.48 -12.95 -1.42
C GLU A 79 14.19 -13.32 -2.15
N ALA A 80 13.33 -14.13 -1.54
CA ALA A 80 12.06 -14.52 -2.12
C ALA A 80 11.16 -13.31 -2.36
N ASP A 81 11.09 -12.40 -1.39
CA ASP A 81 10.29 -11.18 -1.50
C ASP A 81 10.85 -10.25 -2.57
N ALA A 82 12.16 -10.09 -2.64
CA ALA A 82 12.81 -9.27 -3.66
C ALA A 82 12.56 -9.82 -5.06
N MET A 83 12.62 -11.12 -5.23
CA MET A 83 12.35 -11.78 -6.52
C MET A 83 10.90 -11.58 -6.95
N ARG A 84 9.96 -11.63 -6.02
CA ARG A 84 8.55 -11.38 -6.31
C ARG A 84 8.31 -9.94 -6.79
N LEU A 85 8.95 -8.99 -6.15
CA LEU A 85 8.82 -7.58 -6.51
C LEU A 85 9.56 -7.25 -7.80
N GLY A 86 10.64 -7.95 -8.08
CA GLY A 86 11.46 -7.73 -9.25
C GLY A 86 10.99 -8.44 -10.51
N ALA A 87 10.03 -9.33 -10.34
CA ALA A 87 9.45 -10.05 -11.49
C ALA A 87 8.41 -9.19 -12.26
#